data_a1e0724d82d7aaae5387309c6fa7e740
#
_entry.id   a1e0724d82d7aaae5387309c6fa7e740
#
_cell.length_a   1.000
_cell.length_b   1.000
_cell.length_c   1.000
_cell.angle_alpha   90.00
_cell.angle_beta   90.00
_cell.angle_gamma   90.00
#
_symmetry.space_group_name_H-M   'P 1'
#
loop_
_entity.id
_entity.type
_entity.pdbx_description
1 polymer ?
#
loop_
_entity_poly.entity_id
_entity_poly.type
_entity_poly.pdbx_seq_one_letter_code
_entity_poly.pdbx_strand_id
1 'polypeptide(L)'
;MLVPEISLTPQMVDRFLARFGDVISVLHSKLSIGERYDQWNKIKEGQSKIVIGARSAIFAPLSNLGIVIIDEEHDSSYKSDMTPRYNAKDLAKYMAKNNNIPVVLGSATPDITTFYKARRRANRTTYII
;
A
#
# COMPACT_ATOMS: atom_id res chain seq x y z
N MET A 1 3.66 -0.67 -0.24
CA MET A 1 3.29 0.75 -0.05
C MET A 1 2.10 1.06 -0.93
N LEU A 2 1.05 1.64 -0.37
CA LEU A 2 -0.11 2.14 -1.11
C LEU A 2 0.01 3.64 -1.26
N VAL A 3 -0.29 4.14 -2.44
CA VAL A 3 -0.32 5.57 -2.78
C VAL A 3 -1.59 5.87 -3.58
N PRO A 4 -2.15 7.08 -3.54
CA PRO A 4 -3.21 7.46 -4.46
C PRO A 4 -2.74 7.29 -5.92
N GLU A 5 -3.63 6.85 -6.80
CA GLU A 5 -3.24 6.56 -8.19
C GLU A 5 -2.66 7.79 -8.91
N ILE A 6 -3.16 8.98 -8.57
CA ILE A 6 -2.64 10.24 -9.09
C ILE A 6 -1.18 10.51 -8.67
N SER A 7 -0.75 9.94 -7.56
CA SER A 7 0.63 10.08 -7.05
C SER A 7 1.60 9.07 -7.68
N LEU A 8 1.11 8.05 -8.38
CA LEU A 8 1.94 7.09 -9.12
C LEU A 8 2.47 7.69 -10.44
N THR A 9 3.26 8.75 -10.32
CA THR A 9 3.90 9.39 -11.45
C THR A 9 5.15 8.64 -11.88
N PRO A 10 5.58 8.72 -13.15
CA PRO A 10 6.85 8.15 -13.61
C PRO A 10 8.02 8.61 -12.74
N GLN A 11 8.06 9.88 -12.37
CA GLN A 11 9.15 10.45 -11.55
C GLN A 11 9.19 9.82 -10.15
N MET A 12 8.03 9.52 -9.55
CA MET A 12 7.98 8.82 -8.26
C MET A 12 8.52 7.41 -8.42
N VAL A 13 8.07 6.67 -9.43
CA VAL A 13 8.54 5.31 -9.71
C VAL A 13 10.04 5.27 -9.96
N ASP A 14 10.57 6.19 -10.77
CA ASP A 14 12.00 6.29 -11.08
C ASP A 14 12.85 6.53 -9.83
N ARG A 15 12.37 7.37 -8.90
CA ARG A 15 13.05 7.61 -7.61
C ARG A 15 13.17 6.34 -6.78
N PHE A 16 12.11 5.55 -6.73
CA PHE A 16 12.12 4.28 -6.00
C PHE A 16 13.02 3.25 -6.69
N LEU A 17 12.95 3.13 -8.02
CA LEU A 17 13.81 2.25 -8.79
C LEU A 17 15.29 2.63 -8.64
N ALA A 18 15.61 3.92 -8.70
CA ALA A 18 16.97 4.41 -8.50
C ALA A 18 17.52 4.08 -7.11
N ARG A 19 16.66 4.06 -6.07
CA ARG A 19 17.08 3.79 -4.70
C ARG A 19 17.16 2.33 -4.35
N PHE A 20 16.22 1.53 -4.84
CA PHE A 20 16.03 0.13 -4.41
C PHE A 20 16.29 -0.89 -5.51
N GLY A 21 16.41 -0.46 -6.77
CA GLY A 21 16.72 -1.33 -7.90
C GLY A 21 15.58 -2.30 -8.23
N ASP A 22 15.95 -3.48 -8.70
CA ASP A 22 15.02 -4.48 -9.27
C ASP A 22 14.15 -5.21 -8.24
N VAL A 23 14.33 -4.93 -6.95
CA VAL A 23 13.51 -5.55 -5.89
C VAL A 23 12.13 -4.91 -5.73
N ILE A 24 11.79 -3.95 -6.60
CA ILE A 24 10.50 -3.26 -6.62
C ILE A 24 9.59 -3.85 -7.69
N SER A 25 8.32 -3.98 -7.36
CA SER A 25 7.21 -4.12 -8.31
C SER A 25 6.24 -2.97 -8.18
N VAL A 26 5.79 -2.44 -9.31
CA VAL A 26 4.81 -1.35 -9.36
C VAL A 26 3.53 -1.85 -9.99
N LEU A 27 2.41 -1.68 -9.27
CA LEU A 27 1.08 -2.10 -9.71
C LEU A 27 0.17 -0.88 -9.89
N HIS A 28 -0.20 -0.58 -11.12
CA HIS A 28 -1.10 0.53 -11.46
C HIS A 28 -2.04 0.18 -12.61
N SER A 29 -3.08 0.99 -12.82
CA SER A 29 -4.14 0.72 -13.79
C SER A 29 -3.68 0.74 -15.25
N LYS A 30 -2.59 1.47 -15.56
CA LYS A 30 -2.06 1.62 -16.93
C LYS A 30 -1.23 0.42 -17.41
N LEU A 31 -0.91 -0.53 -16.53
CA LEU A 31 -0.24 -1.76 -16.94
C LEU A 31 -1.17 -2.58 -17.85
N SER A 32 -0.62 -3.05 -18.95
CA SER A 32 -1.26 -4.08 -19.78
C SER A 32 -1.48 -5.37 -18.96
N ILE A 33 -2.32 -6.26 -19.46
CA ILE A 33 -2.59 -7.56 -18.82
C ILE A 33 -1.29 -8.36 -18.66
N GLY A 34 -0.44 -8.38 -19.69
CA GLY A 34 0.85 -9.07 -19.65
C GLY A 34 1.81 -8.49 -18.63
N GLU A 35 2.01 -7.16 -18.61
CA GLU A 35 2.87 -6.49 -17.64
C GLU A 35 2.37 -6.71 -16.19
N ARG A 36 1.06 -6.67 -15.98
CA ARG A 36 0.46 -6.94 -14.68
C ARG A 36 0.72 -8.37 -14.24
N TYR A 37 0.60 -9.33 -15.15
CA TYR A 37 0.89 -10.74 -14.90
C TYR A 37 2.36 -10.95 -14.54
N ASP A 38 3.29 -10.32 -15.25
CA ASP A 38 4.72 -10.40 -14.98
C ASP A 38 5.07 -9.83 -13.60
N GLN A 39 4.53 -8.65 -13.27
CA GLN A 39 4.71 -8.06 -11.94
C GLN A 39 4.15 -8.95 -10.83
N TRP A 40 2.97 -9.54 -11.06
CA TRP A 40 2.34 -10.44 -10.11
C TRP A 40 3.18 -11.69 -9.83
N ASN A 41 3.70 -12.32 -10.88
CA ASN A 41 4.58 -13.47 -10.76
C ASN A 41 5.89 -13.13 -10.05
N LYS A 42 6.51 -12.01 -10.41
CA LYS A 42 7.71 -11.50 -9.75
C LYS A 42 7.51 -11.33 -8.23
N ILE A 43 6.35 -10.83 -7.82
CA ILE A 43 5.99 -10.70 -6.40
C ILE A 43 5.79 -12.08 -5.78
N LYS A 44 5.01 -12.95 -6.42
CA LYS A 44 4.66 -14.29 -5.93
C LYS A 44 5.90 -15.18 -5.74
N GLU A 45 6.87 -15.06 -6.64
CA GLU A 45 8.14 -15.80 -6.60
C GLU A 45 9.15 -15.22 -5.59
N GLY A 46 8.79 -14.14 -4.89
CA GLY A 46 9.64 -13.52 -3.88
C GLY A 46 10.80 -12.68 -4.44
N GLN A 47 10.82 -12.42 -5.74
CA GLN A 47 11.83 -11.58 -6.38
C GLN A 47 11.62 -10.10 -6.02
N SER A 48 10.38 -9.68 -5.75
CA SER A 48 10.06 -8.34 -5.29
C SER A 48 9.97 -8.30 -3.77
N LYS A 49 10.71 -7.39 -3.18
CA LYS A 49 10.71 -7.10 -1.74
C LYS A 49 9.82 -5.90 -1.39
N ILE A 50 9.58 -5.04 -2.37
CA ILE A 50 8.80 -3.82 -2.25
C ILE A 50 7.74 -3.82 -3.34
N VAL A 51 6.49 -3.65 -2.94
CA VAL A 51 5.38 -3.44 -3.87
C VAL A 51 4.82 -2.04 -3.65
N ILE A 52 4.73 -1.28 -4.72
CA ILE A 52 4.14 0.05 -4.74
C ILE A 52 2.95 0.02 -5.68
N GLY A 53 1.85 0.58 -5.26
CA GLY A 53 0.69 0.62 -6.12
C GLY A 53 -0.48 1.39 -5.53
N ALA A 54 -1.53 1.51 -6.33
CA ALA A 54 -2.80 2.06 -5.91
C ALA A 54 -3.54 1.08 -4.98
N ARG A 55 -4.77 1.40 -4.64
CA ARG A 55 -5.64 0.63 -3.75
C ARG A 55 -5.56 -0.89 -3.93
N SER A 56 -5.60 -1.37 -5.18
CA SER A 56 -5.61 -2.81 -5.49
C SER A 56 -4.30 -3.53 -5.17
N ALA A 57 -3.20 -2.81 -5.00
CA ALA A 57 -1.92 -3.39 -4.62
C ALA A 57 -1.92 -4.02 -3.21
N ILE A 58 -2.95 -3.75 -2.40
CA ILE A 58 -3.14 -4.43 -1.10
C ILE A 58 -3.28 -5.96 -1.26
N PHE A 59 -3.71 -6.43 -2.42
CA PHE A 59 -3.85 -7.87 -2.72
C PHE A 59 -2.60 -8.51 -3.31
N ALA A 60 -1.50 -7.77 -3.44
CA ALA A 60 -0.26 -8.31 -3.96
C ALA A 60 0.21 -9.55 -3.18
N PRO A 61 0.62 -10.65 -3.84
CA PRO A 61 0.92 -11.93 -3.21
C PRO A 61 2.31 -11.95 -2.57
N LEU A 62 2.57 -11.03 -1.64
CA LEU A 62 3.79 -11.02 -0.83
C LEU A 62 3.75 -12.14 0.20
N SER A 63 4.69 -13.07 0.15
CA SER A 63 4.77 -14.22 1.04
C SER A 63 5.24 -13.85 2.46
N ASN A 64 6.01 -12.78 2.60
CA ASN A 64 6.58 -12.33 3.86
C ASN A 64 6.38 -10.82 4.03
N LEU A 65 5.13 -10.42 4.26
CA LEU A 65 4.78 -9.02 4.47
C LEU A 65 5.30 -8.55 5.83
N GLY A 66 6.20 -7.56 5.84
CA GLY A 66 6.82 -7.03 7.06
C GLY A 66 6.29 -5.67 7.49
N ILE A 67 5.73 -4.89 6.57
CA ILE A 67 5.19 -3.54 6.84
C ILE A 67 4.19 -3.14 5.76
N VAL A 68 3.16 -2.41 6.15
CA VAL A 68 2.27 -1.73 5.21
C VAL A 68 2.41 -0.22 5.41
N ILE A 69 2.65 0.50 4.31
CA ILE A 69 2.71 1.96 4.30
C ILE A 69 1.58 2.46 3.41
N ILE A 70 0.79 3.40 3.91
CA ILE A 70 -0.28 4.07 3.17
C ILE A 70 0.01 5.56 3.19
N ASP A 71 0.32 6.10 2.03
CA ASP A 71 0.55 7.53 1.85
C ASP A 71 -0.76 8.26 1.60
N GLU A 72 -0.84 9.54 1.96
CA GLU A 72 -2.06 10.36 1.86
C GLU A 72 -3.30 9.61 2.37
N GLU A 73 -3.23 9.13 3.62
CA GLU A 73 -4.22 8.20 4.20
C GLU A 73 -5.67 8.75 4.17
N HIS A 74 -5.83 10.07 4.08
CA HIS A 74 -7.12 10.75 3.99
C HIS A 74 -7.77 10.64 2.60
N ASP A 75 -7.01 10.19 1.58
CA ASP A 75 -7.52 10.13 0.21
C ASP A 75 -8.69 9.14 0.08
N SER A 76 -9.78 9.61 -0.54
CA SER A 76 -11.00 8.81 -0.73
C SER A 76 -10.84 7.64 -1.69
N SER A 77 -9.80 7.65 -2.54
CA SER A 77 -9.53 6.60 -3.52
C SER A 77 -9.23 5.23 -2.89
N TYR A 78 -8.90 5.20 -1.59
CA TYR A 78 -8.73 3.94 -0.85
C TYR A 78 -10.03 3.18 -0.58
N LYS A 79 -11.19 3.80 -0.78
CA LYS A 79 -12.50 3.13 -0.78
C LYS A 79 -12.83 2.63 -2.17
N SER A 80 -13.31 1.38 -2.27
CA SER A 80 -13.83 0.84 -3.53
C SER A 80 -15.33 1.08 -3.62
N ASP A 81 -15.78 1.76 -4.66
CA ASP A 81 -17.20 1.93 -4.98
C ASP A 81 -17.75 0.77 -5.82
N MET A 82 -16.86 -0.02 -6.42
CA MET A 82 -17.21 -1.19 -7.21
C MET A 82 -17.26 -2.46 -6.36
N THR A 83 -18.07 -3.41 -6.76
CA THR A 83 -18.14 -4.72 -6.10
C THR A 83 -16.91 -5.58 -6.47
N PRO A 84 -16.24 -6.22 -5.48
CA PRO A 84 -16.51 -6.14 -4.04
C PRO A 84 -16.10 -4.80 -3.43
N ARG A 85 -16.98 -4.20 -2.62
CA ARG A 85 -16.68 -2.95 -1.90
C ARG A 85 -15.73 -3.23 -0.75
N TYR A 86 -14.62 -2.52 -0.68
CA TYR A 86 -13.67 -2.61 0.43
C TYR A 86 -12.96 -1.27 0.66
N ASN A 87 -12.38 -1.12 1.84
CA ASN A 87 -11.49 -0.02 2.17
C ASN A 87 -10.08 -0.58 2.39
N ALA A 88 -9.13 -0.15 1.56
CA ALA A 88 -7.75 -0.65 1.63
C ALA A 88 -7.08 -0.35 2.98
N LYS A 89 -7.43 0.76 3.65
CA LYS A 89 -6.91 1.09 4.98
C LYS A 89 -7.37 0.09 6.05
N ASP A 90 -8.65 -0.27 6.02
CA ASP A 90 -9.20 -1.22 6.98
C ASP A 90 -8.64 -2.62 6.74
N LEU A 91 -8.51 -3.00 5.47
CA LEU A 91 -7.90 -4.27 5.08
C LEU A 91 -6.42 -4.33 5.48
N ALA A 92 -5.66 -3.26 5.28
CA ALA A 92 -4.27 -3.15 5.73
C ALA A 92 -4.13 -3.33 7.24
N LYS A 93 -4.99 -2.68 8.03
CA LYS A 93 -5.01 -2.83 9.49
C LYS A 93 -5.34 -4.25 9.92
N TYR A 94 -6.30 -4.88 9.24
CA TYR A 94 -6.67 -6.29 9.49
C TYR A 94 -5.50 -7.23 9.19
N MET A 95 -4.87 -7.08 8.02
CA MET A 95 -3.70 -7.88 7.63
C MET A 95 -2.52 -7.68 8.60
N ALA A 96 -2.26 -6.44 8.99
CA ALA A 96 -1.19 -6.10 9.93
C ALA A 96 -1.41 -6.74 11.30
N LYS A 97 -2.63 -6.70 11.80
CA LYS A 97 -2.99 -7.34 13.07
C LYS A 97 -2.78 -8.85 13.03
N ASN A 98 -3.21 -9.50 11.94
CA ASN A 98 -3.09 -10.96 11.80
C ASN A 98 -1.65 -11.43 11.61
N ASN A 99 -0.80 -10.61 10.98
CA ASN A 99 0.61 -10.93 10.74
C ASN A 99 1.56 -10.29 11.77
N ASN A 100 1.03 -9.57 12.76
CA ASN A 100 1.80 -8.86 13.79
C ASN A 100 2.85 -7.90 13.20
N ILE A 101 2.48 -7.14 12.18
CA ILE A 101 3.32 -6.18 11.49
C ILE A 101 2.81 -4.74 11.64
N PRO A 102 3.67 -3.72 11.52
CA PRO A 102 3.25 -2.33 11.58
C PRO A 102 2.51 -1.85 10.33
N VAL A 103 1.59 -0.91 10.53
CA VAL A 103 1.01 -0.07 9.48
C VAL A 103 1.43 1.36 9.73
N VAL A 104 2.00 2.00 8.72
CA VAL A 104 2.35 3.43 8.74
C VAL A 104 1.35 4.18 7.85
N LEU A 105 0.73 5.20 8.42
CA LEU A 105 -0.21 6.07 7.72
C LEU A 105 0.44 7.44 7.58
N GLY A 106 0.78 7.83 6.34
CA GLY A 106 1.32 9.14 6.01
C GLY A 106 0.20 10.10 5.64
N SER A 107 0.19 11.29 6.24
CA SER A 107 -0.72 12.36 5.83
C SER A 107 -0.32 13.69 6.44
N ALA A 108 -0.31 14.74 5.62
CA ALA A 108 -0.19 16.12 6.12
C ALA A 108 -1.48 16.57 6.84
N THR A 109 -2.62 15.96 6.51
CA THR A 109 -3.96 16.26 7.06
C THR A 109 -4.67 14.96 7.43
N PRO A 110 -4.25 14.28 8.52
CA PRO A 110 -4.83 12.99 8.90
C PRO A 110 -6.33 13.08 9.16
N ASP A 111 -7.05 12.03 8.81
CA ASP A 111 -8.46 11.85 9.15
C ASP A 111 -8.64 11.94 10.68
N ILE A 112 -9.65 12.69 11.13
CA ILE A 112 -9.94 12.91 12.56
C ILE A 112 -10.04 11.59 13.33
N THR A 113 -10.67 10.57 12.74
CA THR A 113 -10.82 9.26 13.38
C THR A 113 -9.49 8.52 13.52
N THR A 114 -8.63 8.64 12.53
CA THR A 114 -7.28 8.06 12.52
C THR A 114 -6.39 8.75 13.53
N PHE A 115 -6.39 10.08 13.54
CA PHE A 115 -5.65 10.91 14.50
C PHE A 115 -6.05 10.60 15.95
N TYR A 116 -7.36 10.55 16.23
CA TYR A 116 -7.88 10.25 17.57
C TYR A 116 -7.48 8.87 18.07
N LYS A 117 -7.57 7.85 17.20
CA LYS A 117 -7.17 6.46 17.53
C LYS A 117 -5.67 6.34 17.80
N ALA A 118 -4.83 7.01 17.01
CA ALA A 118 -3.38 7.02 17.22
C ALA A 118 -2.99 7.70 18.54
N ARG A 119 -3.61 8.84 18.85
CA ARG A 119 -3.34 9.59 20.10
C ARG A 119 -3.72 8.81 21.36
N ARG A 120 -4.75 7.98 21.30
CA ARG A 120 -5.16 7.11 22.42
C ARG A 120 -4.29 5.86 22.59
N ARG A 121 -3.27 5.66 21.78
CA ARG A 121 -2.42 4.45 21.78
C ARG A 121 -3.23 3.14 21.69
N ALA A 122 -4.42 3.19 21.11
CA ALA A 122 -5.34 2.06 21.06
C ALA A 122 -4.84 0.92 20.16
N ASN A 123 -3.75 1.15 19.40
CA ASN A 123 -3.20 0.13 18.52
C ASN A 123 -1.68 0.27 18.42
N ARG A 124 -0.94 -0.67 19.00
CA ARG A 124 0.54 -0.70 18.95
C ARG A 124 1.10 -0.91 17.53
N THR A 125 0.27 -1.23 16.57
CA THR A 125 0.65 -1.57 15.20
C THR A 125 0.37 -0.48 14.16
N THR A 126 -0.26 0.65 14.54
CA THR A 126 -0.55 1.74 13.61
C THR A 126 0.21 3.00 14.01
N TYR A 127 0.98 3.56 13.07
CA TYR A 127 1.75 4.79 13.22
C TYR A 127 1.25 5.83 12.23
N ILE A 128 1.22 7.10 12.65
CA ILE A 128 0.93 8.26 11.78
C ILE A 128 2.20 9.09 11.70
N ILE A 129 2.57 9.49 10.49
CA ILE A 129 3.72 10.35 10.18
C ILE A 129 3.29 11.49 9.28
#